data_fe85490869116ee9dab49bfd78f7663b
#
_entry.id   fe85490869116ee9dab49bfd78f7663b
#
_cell.length_a   1.000
_cell.length_b   1.000
_cell.length_c   1.000
_cell.angle_alpha   90.00
_cell.angle_beta   90.00
_cell.angle_gamma   90.00
#
_symmetry.space_group_name_H-M   'P 1'
#
loop_
_entity.id
_entity.type
_entity.pdbx_description
1 polymer ?
#
loop_
_entity_poly.entity_id
_entity_poly.type
_entity_poly.pdbx_seq_one_letter_code
_entity_poly.pdbx_strand_id
1 'polypeptide(L)'
;RIQSSDAANGVMFDGFPRTIPQAEALETITKVTHVIAIDVPDDRIVERICGRFSCADCGNVYHDTFNPTNQSGVCDNCGSNNMKRRADDNEATVMSRLSAYHAQTSPLANWYAERGIFYKIDGNREIDIISQDILSVLSN
;
A
#
# COMPACT_ATOMS: atom_id res chain seq x y z
N ARG A 1 11.58 17.06 -6.34
CA ARG A 1 10.28 17.21 -5.67
C ARG A 1 10.42 17.33 -4.16
N ILE A 2 11.24 16.53 -3.50
CA ILE A 2 11.47 16.57 -2.04
C ILE A 2 11.98 17.95 -1.57
N GLN A 3 12.73 18.66 -2.40
CA GLN A 3 13.27 19.97 -2.10
C GLN A 3 12.28 21.13 -2.36
N SER A 4 11.04 20.84 -2.75
CA SER A 4 10.02 21.84 -2.98
C SER A 4 9.47 22.37 -1.65
N SER A 5 8.99 23.62 -1.63
CA SER A 5 8.50 24.30 -0.41
C SER A 5 7.33 23.58 0.26
N ASP A 6 6.51 22.87 -0.49
CA ASP A 6 5.38 22.08 0.02
C ASP A 6 5.82 20.76 0.69
N ALA A 7 7.08 20.35 0.53
CA ALA A 7 7.68 19.21 1.22
C ALA A 7 8.42 19.60 2.53
N ALA A 8 8.39 20.86 2.90
CA ALA A 8 9.12 21.38 4.07
C ALA A 8 8.69 20.75 5.41
N ASN A 9 7.43 20.31 5.51
CA ASN A 9 6.88 19.68 6.71
C ASN A 9 7.03 18.14 6.71
N GLY A 10 7.76 17.58 5.76
CA GLY A 10 7.96 16.16 5.58
C GLY A 10 7.24 15.61 4.35
N VAL A 11 7.61 14.38 4.00
CA VAL A 11 7.05 13.64 2.87
C VAL A 11 6.83 12.19 3.26
N MET A 12 5.80 11.60 2.69
CA MET A 12 5.56 10.16 2.76
C MET A 12 5.83 9.56 1.38
N PHE A 13 6.62 8.49 1.35
CA PHE A 13 6.88 7.71 0.15
C PHE A 13 5.99 6.48 0.14
N ASP A 14 5.28 6.27 -0.95
CA ASP A 14 4.51 5.06 -1.20
C ASP A 14 5.05 4.33 -2.43
N GLY A 15 5.38 3.05 -2.26
CA GLY A 15 5.95 2.23 -3.31
C GLY A 15 7.39 2.56 -3.70
N PHE A 16 8.12 3.33 -2.90
CA PHE A 16 9.53 3.65 -3.07
C PHE A 16 10.17 3.95 -1.70
N PRO A 17 11.40 3.47 -1.42
CA PRO A 17 12.23 2.56 -2.20
C PRO A 17 11.68 1.12 -2.19
N ARG A 18 12.06 0.33 -3.20
CA ARG A 18 11.73 -1.10 -3.31
C ARG A 18 12.96 -2.01 -3.32
N THR A 19 14.14 -1.43 -3.39
CA THR A 19 15.42 -2.16 -3.39
C THR A 19 16.45 -1.43 -2.53
N ILE A 20 17.45 -2.15 -2.03
CA ILE A 20 18.53 -1.56 -1.22
C ILE A 20 19.24 -0.44 -1.96
N PRO A 21 19.66 -0.56 -3.25
CA PRO A 21 20.27 0.55 -3.97
C PRO A 21 19.39 1.81 -4.06
N GLN A 22 18.07 1.64 -4.13
CA GLN A 22 17.15 2.79 -4.10
C GLN A 22 17.11 3.45 -2.71
N ALA A 23 17.16 2.64 -1.66
CA ALA A 23 17.20 3.16 -0.29
C ALA A 23 18.50 3.92 -0.02
N GLU A 24 19.63 3.39 -0.44
CA GLU A 24 20.94 4.05 -0.36
C GLU A 24 20.94 5.38 -1.13
N ALA A 25 20.41 5.40 -2.35
CA ALA A 25 20.28 6.62 -3.14
C ALA A 25 19.36 7.65 -2.44
N LEU A 26 18.26 7.21 -1.82
CA LEU A 26 17.36 8.08 -1.08
C LEU A 26 18.05 8.72 0.13
N GLU A 27 18.87 7.97 0.87
CA GLU A 27 19.61 8.48 2.03
C GLU A 27 20.61 9.59 1.68
N THR A 28 21.09 9.65 0.44
CA THR A 28 21.93 10.77 -0.02
C THR A 28 21.18 12.09 -0.18
N ILE A 29 19.85 12.02 -0.27
CA ILE A 29 18.98 13.17 -0.59
C ILE A 29 18.22 13.62 0.67
N THR A 30 17.72 12.67 1.46
CA THR A 30 16.90 12.94 2.64
C THR A 30 17.04 11.83 3.67
N LYS A 31 16.93 12.19 4.96
CA LYS A 31 16.92 11.22 6.05
C LYS A 31 15.52 10.62 6.19
N VAL A 32 15.42 9.29 6.07
CA VAL A 32 14.21 8.55 6.40
C VAL A 32 14.11 8.42 7.92
N THR A 33 12.99 8.79 8.50
CA THR A 33 12.76 8.75 9.96
C THR A 33 11.96 7.54 10.40
N HIS A 34 10.98 7.12 9.60
CA HIS A 34 10.12 5.97 9.90
C HIS A 34 9.89 5.15 8.64
N VAL A 35 9.94 3.85 8.78
CA VAL A 35 9.57 2.89 7.74
C VAL A 35 8.48 1.99 8.30
N ILE A 36 7.29 2.10 7.73
CA ILE A 36 6.12 1.36 8.17
C ILE A 36 5.85 0.26 7.15
N ALA A 37 5.98 -0.99 7.57
CA ALA A 37 5.63 -2.16 6.77
C ALA A 37 4.27 -2.68 7.22
N ILE A 38 3.28 -2.56 6.36
CA ILE A 38 1.96 -3.15 6.57
C ILE A 38 2.01 -4.60 6.08
N ASP A 39 2.10 -5.52 7.03
CA ASP A 39 2.27 -6.96 6.76
C ASP A 39 0.92 -7.63 6.59
N VAL A 40 0.72 -8.26 5.44
CA VAL A 40 -0.49 -9.01 5.10
C VAL A 40 -0.07 -10.35 4.48
N PRO A 41 -0.65 -11.49 4.87
CA PRO A 41 -0.38 -12.78 4.22
C PRO A 41 -0.66 -12.75 2.72
N ASP A 42 0.17 -13.44 1.93
CA ASP A 42 0.13 -13.40 0.46
C ASP A 42 -1.23 -13.86 -0.11
N ASP A 43 -1.84 -14.89 0.47
CA ASP A 43 -3.17 -15.37 0.11
C ASP A 43 -4.25 -14.29 0.30
N ARG A 44 -4.15 -13.52 1.38
CA ARG A 44 -5.06 -12.39 1.62
C ARG A 44 -4.81 -11.23 0.67
N ILE A 45 -3.57 -11.01 0.27
CA ILE A 45 -3.24 -10.00 -0.75
C ILE A 45 -3.85 -10.40 -2.10
N VAL A 46 -3.68 -11.66 -2.51
CA VAL A 46 -4.29 -12.17 -3.75
C VAL A 46 -5.80 -11.98 -3.73
N GLU A 47 -6.47 -12.41 -2.65
CA GLU A 47 -7.92 -12.25 -2.49
C GLU A 47 -8.36 -10.78 -2.61
N ARG A 48 -7.69 -9.88 -1.87
CA ARG A 48 -8.03 -8.45 -1.85
C ARG A 48 -7.82 -7.76 -3.20
N ILE A 49 -6.80 -8.15 -3.96
CA ILE A 49 -6.51 -7.53 -5.25
C ILE A 49 -7.43 -8.09 -6.34
N CYS A 50 -7.60 -9.41 -6.40
CA CYS A 50 -8.39 -10.04 -7.46
C CYS A 50 -9.89 -9.70 -7.38
N GLY A 51 -10.41 -9.46 -6.17
CA GLY A 51 -11.81 -9.06 -5.97
C GLY A 51 -12.08 -7.56 -6.14
N ARG A 52 -11.05 -6.75 -6.35
CA ARG A 52 -11.18 -5.29 -6.44
C ARG A 52 -11.80 -4.83 -7.76
N PHE A 53 -12.68 -3.84 -7.66
CA PHE A 53 -13.18 -3.09 -8.82
C PHE A 53 -13.43 -1.62 -8.43
N SER A 54 -13.61 -0.77 -9.41
CA SER A 54 -13.83 0.66 -9.17
C SER A 54 -14.87 1.23 -10.13
N CYS A 55 -15.54 2.29 -9.69
CA CYS A 55 -16.36 3.10 -10.59
C CYS A 55 -15.44 3.93 -11.48
N ALA A 56 -15.61 3.81 -12.82
CA ALA A 56 -14.79 4.55 -13.77
C ALA A 56 -15.11 6.05 -13.78
N ASP A 57 -16.30 6.45 -13.31
CA ASP A 57 -16.74 7.84 -13.37
C ASP A 57 -16.35 8.66 -12.14
N CYS A 58 -16.34 8.07 -10.92
CA CYS A 58 -16.00 8.78 -9.71
C CYS A 58 -14.77 8.23 -8.96
N GLY A 59 -14.22 7.09 -9.41
CA GLY A 59 -13.04 6.49 -8.81
C GLY A 59 -13.29 5.71 -7.51
N ASN A 60 -14.54 5.63 -7.03
CA ASN A 60 -14.84 4.89 -5.80
C ASN A 60 -14.47 3.42 -5.94
N VAL A 61 -13.85 2.85 -4.89
CA VAL A 61 -13.30 1.48 -4.92
C VAL A 61 -14.19 0.54 -4.13
N TYR A 62 -14.44 -0.62 -4.72
CA TYR A 62 -15.25 -1.70 -4.17
C TYR A 62 -14.51 -3.03 -4.21
N HIS A 63 -15.09 -4.01 -3.55
CA HIS A 63 -14.59 -5.38 -3.56
C HIS A 63 -15.77 -6.37 -3.55
N ASP A 64 -15.62 -7.47 -4.29
CA ASP A 64 -16.68 -8.48 -4.41
C ASP A 64 -17.22 -9.00 -3.08
N THR A 65 -16.32 -9.17 -2.09
CA THR A 65 -16.66 -9.76 -0.78
C THR A 65 -16.57 -8.74 0.36
N PHE A 66 -15.50 -7.93 0.41
CA PHE A 66 -15.18 -7.09 1.59
C PHE A 66 -15.88 -5.72 1.57
N ASN A 67 -16.22 -5.22 0.39
CA ASN A 67 -16.90 -3.94 0.21
C ASN A 67 -17.74 -3.97 -1.08
N PRO A 68 -18.80 -4.81 -1.15
CA PRO A 68 -19.65 -4.86 -2.34
C PRO A 68 -20.49 -3.60 -2.45
N THR A 69 -20.96 -3.30 -3.67
CA THR A 69 -21.97 -2.27 -3.88
C THR A 69 -23.31 -2.70 -3.29
N ASN A 70 -24.08 -1.76 -2.74
CA ASN A 70 -25.44 -2.02 -2.18
C ASN A 70 -26.38 -2.59 -3.25
N GLN A 71 -26.30 -2.07 -4.48
CA GLN A 71 -26.98 -2.61 -5.64
C GLN A 71 -25.93 -3.12 -6.64
N SER A 72 -26.03 -4.39 -7.01
CA SER A 72 -25.05 -5.01 -7.93
C SER A 72 -24.84 -4.20 -9.21
N GLY A 73 -23.58 -3.84 -9.48
CA GLY A 73 -23.17 -3.10 -10.67
C GLY A 73 -23.49 -1.60 -10.64
N VAL A 74 -23.98 -1.05 -9.53
CA VAL A 74 -24.28 0.38 -9.38
C VAL A 74 -23.37 1.00 -8.33
N CYS A 75 -22.74 2.10 -8.65
CA CYS A 75 -21.88 2.84 -7.72
C CYS A 75 -22.71 3.51 -6.63
N ASP A 76 -22.46 3.19 -5.37
CA ASP A 76 -23.15 3.79 -4.22
C ASP A 76 -22.88 5.29 -4.06
N ASN A 77 -21.76 5.76 -4.60
CA ASN A 77 -21.36 7.18 -4.49
C ASN A 77 -21.97 8.08 -5.57
N CYS A 78 -22.04 7.62 -6.83
CA CYS A 78 -22.50 8.46 -7.95
C CYS A 78 -23.63 7.85 -8.77
N GLY A 79 -24.09 6.64 -8.46
CA GLY A 79 -25.18 5.96 -9.17
C GLY A 79 -24.83 5.43 -10.56
N SER A 80 -23.56 5.52 -10.98
CA SER A 80 -23.11 5.02 -12.29
C SER A 80 -23.03 3.51 -12.34
N ASN A 81 -23.31 2.93 -13.52
CA ASN A 81 -23.15 1.51 -13.81
C ASN A 81 -21.78 1.19 -14.47
N ASN A 82 -20.93 2.20 -14.63
CA ASN A 82 -19.64 2.07 -15.30
C ASN A 82 -18.57 1.51 -14.33
N MET A 83 -18.66 0.21 -14.04
CA MET A 83 -17.73 -0.49 -13.18
C MET A 83 -16.57 -1.07 -13.97
N LYS A 84 -15.33 -0.91 -13.45
CA LYS A 84 -14.11 -1.34 -14.11
C LYS A 84 -13.22 -2.17 -13.18
N ARG A 85 -12.69 -3.28 -13.69
CA ARG A 85 -11.59 -4.03 -13.10
C ARG A 85 -10.30 -3.69 -13.83
N ARG A 86 -9.20 -3.65 -13.09
CA ARG A 86 -7.88 -3.47 -13.68
C ARG A 86 -7.44 -4.79 -14.32
N ALA A 87 -6.85 -4.70 -15.51
CA ALA A 87 -6.38 -5.88 -16.25
C ALA A 87 -5.26 -6.64 -15.52
N ASP A 88 -4.54 -5.95 -14.64
CA ASP A 88 -3.45 -6.47 -13.83
C ASP A 88 -3.88 -7.01 -12.44
N ASP A 89 -5.17 -6.91 -12.09
CA ASP A 89 -5.75 -7.47 -10.87
C ASP A 89 -6.18 -8.94 -11.09
N ASN A 90 -5.22 -9.78 -11.48
CA ASN A 90 -5.40 -11.23 -11.64
C ASN A 90 -4.32 -11.99 -10.86
N GLU A 91 -4.64 -13.23 -10.48
CA GLU A 91 -3.80 -14.05 -9.62
C GLU A 91 -2.36 -14.20 -10.14
N ALA A 92 -2.19 -14.50 -11.42
CA ALA A 92 -0.85 -14.69 -12.01
C ALA A 92 0.02 -13.43 -11.91
N THR A 93 -0.56 -12.26 -12.18
CA THR A 93 0.14 -10.99 -12.06
C THR A 93 0.45 -10.65 -10.60
N VAL A 94 -0.50 -10.89 -9.68
CA VAL A 94 -0.31 -10.64 -8.25
C VAL A 94 0.79 -11.55 -7.69
N MET A 95 0.77 -12.83 -8.01
CA MET A 95 1.80 -13.79 -7.59
C MET A 95 3.20 -13.42 -8.11
N SER A 96 3.29 -12.96 -9.37
CA SER A 96 4.55 -12.46 -9.93
C SER A 96 5.07 -11.22 -9.15
N ARG A 97 4.19 -10.30 -8.78
CA ARG A 97 4.54 -9.12 -7.96
C ARG A 97 4.98 -9.51 -6.55
N LEU A 98 4.30 -10.45 -5.91
CA LEU A 98 4.67 -10.96 -4.59
C LEU A 98 6.04 -11.64 -4.62
N SER A 99 6.33 -12.44 -5.64
CA SER A 99 7.66 -13.03 -5.85
C SER A 99 8.75 -11.97 -5.97
N ALA A 100 8.53 -10.92 -6.76
CA ALA A 100 9.45 -9.80 -6.88
C ALA A 100 9.61 -9.04 -5.55
N TYR A 101 8.52 -8.85 -4.81
CA TYR A 101 8.54 -8.22 -3.48
C TYR A 101 9.42 -9.02 -2.51
N HIS A 102 9.22 -10.33 -2.40
CA HIS A 102 10.00 -11.18 -1.49
C HIS A 102 11.49 -11.21 -1.88
N ALA A 103 11.80 -11.20 -3.17
CA ALA A 103 13.19 -11.22 -3.64
C ALA A 103 13.92 -9.88 -3.47
N GLN A 104 13.24 -8.75 -3.67
CA GLN A 104 13.88 -7.44 -3.81
C GLN A 104 13.52 -6.44 -2.70
N THR A 105 12.29 -6.47 -2.22
CA THR A 105 11.77 -5.48 -1.27
C THR A 105 11.80 -5.98 0.17
N SER A 106 11.49 -7.24 0.41
CA SER A 106 11.54 -7.83 1.75
C SER A 106 12.91 -7.67 2.44
N PRO A 107 14.08 -7.75 1.74
CA PRO A 107 15.38 -7.48 2.34
C PRO A 107 15.54 -6.06 2.91
N LEU A 108 14.76 -5.08 2.43
CA LEU A 108 14.74 -3.73 3.00
C LEU A 108 14.29 -3.69 4.46
N ALA A 109 13.45 -4.63 4.88
CA ALA A 109 12.99 -4.73 6.27
C ALA A 109 14.18 -4.84 7.23
N ASN A 110 15.10 -5.77 6.96
CA ASN A 110 16.30 -5.95 7.76
C ASN A 110 17.23 -4.72 7.67
N TRP A 111 17.41 -4.19 6.48
CA TRP A 111 18.25 -3.02 6.23
C TRP A 111 17.83 -1.78 7.03
N TYR A 112 16.51 -1.55 7.15
CA TYR A 112 15.95 -0.46 7.96
C TYR A 112 15.83 -0.83 9.46
N ALA A 113 15.63 -2.11 9.79
CA ALA A 113 15.59 -2.57 11.18
C ALA A 113 16.94 -2.37 11.89
N GLU A 114 18.05 -2.62 11.19
CA GLU A 114 19.41 -2.35 11.70
C GLU A 114 19.63 -0.86 12.02
N ARG A 115 18.85 0.03 11.41
CA ARG A 115 18.86 1.48 11.65
C ARG A 115 17.91 1.94 12.75
N GLY A 116 17.08 1.02 13.28
CA GLY A 116 16.12 1.31 14.37
C GLY A 116 14.91 2.14 13.95
N ILE A 117 14.62 2.21 12.64
CA ILE A 117 13.50 3.01 12.10
C ILE A 117 12.42 2.18 11.41
N PHE A 118 12.46 0.85 11.54
CA PHE A 118 11.53 -0.07 10.91
C PHE A 118 10.42 -0.51 11.89
N TYR A 119 9.18 -0.34 11.46
CA TYR A 119 7.98 -0.69 12.24
C TYR A 119 7.09 -1.60 11.41
N LYS A 120 6.80 -2.79 11.93
CA LYS A 120 5.92 -3.76 11.30
C LYS A 120 4.53 -3.67 11.92
N ILE A 121 3.52 -3.48 11.08
CA ILE A 121 2.11 -3.40 11.48
C ILE A 121 1.34 -4.53 10.82
N ASP A 122 0.52 -5.23 11.60
CA ASP A 122 -0.39 -6.26 11.09
C ASP A 122 -1.51 -5.62 10.26
N GLY A 123 -1.43 -5.79 8.94
CA GLY A 123 -2.41 -5.29 7.96
C GLY A 123 -3.61 -6.21 7.73
N ASN A 124 -3.71 -7.32 8.48
CA ASN A 124 -4.84 -8.24 8.37
C ASN A 124 -5.91 -7.96 9.44
N ARG A 125 -6.06 -6.71 9.82
CA ARG A 125 -7.04 -6.20 10.81
C ARG A 125 -7.95 -5.13 10.20
N GLU A 126 -8.85 -4.59 11.00
CA GLU A 126 -9.72 -3.48 10.62
C GLU A 126 -8.91 -2.21 10.32
N ILE A 127 -9.35 -1.45 9.31
CA ILE A 127 -8.64 -0.26 8.82
C ILE A 127 -8.39 0.77 9.92
N ASP A 128 -9.38 0.98 10.79
CA ASP A 128 -9.29 1.95 11.89
C ASP A 128 -8.21 1.55 12.91
N ILE A 129 -8.06 0.26 13.20
CA ILE A 129 -7.03 -0.26 14.10
C ILE A 129 -5.65 -0.07 13.47
N ILE A 130 -5.49 -0.41 12.19
CA ILE A 130 -4.24 -0.21 11.45
C ILE A 130 -3.86 1.27 11.46
N SER A 131 -4.82 2.16 11.21
CA SER A 131 -4.60 3.61 11.20
C SER A 131 -4.14 4.13 12.56
N GLN A 132 -4.73 3.64 13.66
CA GLN A 132 -4.33 4.01 15.02
C GLN A 132 -2.90 3.54 15.34
N ASP A 133 -2.54 2.31 14.94
CA ASP A 133 -1.19 1.79 15.13
C ASP A 133 -0.15 2.62 14.35
N ILE A 134 -0.46 3.02 13.12
CA ILE A 134 0.40 3.89 12.31
C ILE A 134 0.59 5.24 13.00
N LEU A 135 -0.50 5.87 13.45
CA LEU A 135 -0.43 7.15 14.15
C LEU A 135 0.37 7.06 15.45
N SER A 136 0.23 5.96 16.20
CA SER A 136 1.02 5.71 17.41
C SER A 136 2.52 5.65 17.13
N VAL A 137 2.91 4.99 16.04
CA VAL A 137 4.33 4.92 15.62
C VAL A 137 4.86 6.31 15.23
N LEU A 138 4.07 7.10 14.50
CA LEU A 138 4.49 8.42 14.01
C LEU A 138 4.52 9.50 15.12
N SER A 139 3.89 9.23 16.26
CA SER A 139 3.82 10.18 17.40
C SER A 139 4.95 9.99 18.41
N ASN A 140 5.79 8.97 18.23
CA ASN A 140 6.97 8.67 19.05
C ASN A 140 8.25 9.19 18.39
#